data_3556ab0fa6e27246c3b57843cd5f35fd
#
_entry.id   3556ab0fa6e27246c3b57843cd5f35fd
#
_cell.length_a   1.000
_cell.length_b   1.000
_cell.length_c   1.000
_cell.angle_alpha   90.00
_cell.angle_beta   90.00
_cell.angle_gamma   90.00
#
_symmetry.space_group_name_H-M   'P 1'
#
loop_
_entity.id
_entity.type
_entity.pdbx_description
1 polymer ?
#
loop_
_entity_poly.entity_id
_entity_poly.type
_entity_poly.pdbx_seq_one_letter_code
_entity_poly.pdbx_strand_id
1 'polypeptide(L)'
;EGKDGKVHVESFHKAENAKVAVTLIDAQGNPVAKGEGKDVTVTIPDVHLWDGVEDPYLYTAVVELMKDGEVKDDVRIPFGVRTFSVDPKKGFFLNGRSYPLHGVSRHQDRKGIGNALTKEHHREDMEFIREIGANTVRLAHYQHDQYFYDLCDQYGMIVWAEIPYISEHMPNGRENTISQMKELIVQ
;
A
#
# COMPACT_ATOMS: atom_id res chain seq x y z
N GLU A 1 24.90 -2.25 7.08
CA GLU A 1 25.00 -3.48 6.28
C GLU A 1 23.65 -3.68 5.60
N GLY A 2 23.64 -3.76 4.26
CA GLY A 2 22.47 -3.92 3.44
C GLY A 2 21.65 -5.13 3.86
N LYS A 3 20.34 -4.98 3.88
CA LYS A 3 19.41 -6.07 4.15
C LYS A 3 18.69 -6.42 2.86
N ASP A 4 18.55 -7.71 2.61
CA ASP A 4 17.75 -8.17 1.49
C ASP A 4 16.27 -7.98 1.77
N GLY A 5 15.54 -7.49 0.78
CA GLY A 5 14.08 -7.42 0.80
C GLY A 5 13.47 -8.68 0.19
N LYS A 6 12.51 -9.30 0.87
CA LYS A 6 11.75 -10.43 0.33
C LYS A 6 10.37 -9.97 -0.08
N VAL A 7 10.02 -10.16 -1.34
CA VAL A 7 8.71 -9.83 -1.91
C VAL A 7 8.02 -11.12 -2.28
N HIS A 8 6.89 -11.39 -1.62
CA HIS A 8 6.03 -12.52 -1.94
C HIS A 8 4.96 -12.07 -2.94
N VAL A 9 4.84 -12.78 -4.05
CA VAL A 9 3.88 -12.49 -5.11
C VAL A 9 3.00 -13.71 -5.29
N GLU A 10 1.71 -13.52 -5.07
CA GLU A 10 0.67 -14.51 -5.32
C GLU A 10 -0.25 -14.00 -6.44
N SER A 11 -0.51 -14.82 -7.44
CA SER A 11 -1.30 -14.45 -8.60
C SER A 11 -2.39 -15.47 -8.90
N PHE A 12 -3.56 -14.97 -9.30
CA PHE A 12 -4.73 -15.78 -9.58
C PHE A 12 -5.17 -15.59 -11.04
N HIS A 13 -5.19 -16.67 -11.81
CA HIS A 13 -5.70 -16.66 -13.19
C HIS A 13 -6.36 -17.99 -13.55
N LYS A 14 -7.24 -17.95 -14.55
CA LYS A 14 -7.97 -19.12 -15.08
C LYS A 14 -7.38 -19.67 -16.39
N ALA A 15 -6.31 -19.07 -16.90
CA ALA A 15 -5.70 -19.50 -18.15
C ALA A 15 -5.01 -20.87 -18.00
N GLU A 16 -5.36 -21.82 -18.85
CA GLU A 16 -4.71 -23.12 -18.93
C GLU A 16 -3.37 -23.01 -19.68
N ASN A 17 -2.36 -23.78 -19.21
CA ASN A 17 -1.02 -23.82 -19.79
C ASN A 17 -0.32 -22.45 -19.90
N ALA A 18 -0.66 -21.52 -18.98
CA ALA A 18 0.01 -20.25 -18.86
C ALA A 18 1.05 -20.29 -17.72
N LYS A 19 2.10 -19.48 -17.87
CA LYS A 19 3.13 -19.25 -16.86
C LYS A 19 3.02 -17.82 -16.36
N VAL A 20 3.41 -17.60 -15.13
CA VAL A 20 3.51 -16.25 -14.55
C VAL A 20 4.98 -15.91 -14.41
N ALA A 21 5.38 -14.79 -15.01
CA ALA A 21 6.70 -14.18 -14.83
C ALA A 21 6.58 -12.94 -13.95
N VAL A 22 7.49 -12.78 -13.02
CA VAL A 22 7.55 -11.62 -12.11
C VAL A 22 8.89 -10.93 -12.31
N THR A 23 8.86 -9.64 -12.60
CA THR A 23 10.05 -8.79 -12.65
C THR A 23 9.85 -7.63 -11.67
N LEU A 24 10.75 -7.49 -10.71
CA LEU A 24 10.79 -6.33 -9.82
C LEU A 24 11.73 -5.29 -10.44
N ILE A 25 11.24 -4.06 -10.57
CA ILE A 25 12.00 -2.94 -11.14
C ILE A 25 12.15 -1.83 -10.09
N ASP A 26 13.27 -1.14 -10.17
CA ASP A 26 13.57 0.03 -9.33
C ASP A 26 12.79 1.29 -9.80
N ALA A 27 12.96 2.40 -9.07
CA ALA A 27 12.33 3.68 -9.42
C ALA A 27 12.81 4.25 -10.77
N GLN A 28 13.94 3.78 -11.30
CA GLN A 28 14.49 4.16 -12.60
C GLN A 28 14.03 3.22 -13.73
N GLY A 29 13.29 2.16 -13.40
CA GLY A 29 12.79 1.18 -14.35
C GLY A 29 13.76 0.03 -14.64
N ASN A 30 14.88 -0.10 -13.90
CA ASN A 30 15.83 -1.19 -14.10
C ASN A 30 15.36 -2.45 -13.37
N PRO A 31 15.45 -3.63 -13.99
CA PRO A 31 15.19 -4.88 -13.31
C PRO A 31 16.18 -5.15 -12.18
N VAL A 32 15.67 -5.36 -10.96
CA VAL A 32 16.49 -5.67 -9.77
C VAL A 32 16.37 -7.11 -9.32
N ALA A 33 15.26 -7.78 -9.64
CA ALA A 33 15.05 -9.19 -9.31
C ALA A 33 13.97 -9.81 -10.22
N LYS A 34 13.99 -11.14 -10.37
CA LYS A 34 13.04 -11.90 -11.18
C LYS A 34 12.61 -13.18 -10.49
N GLY A 35 11.40 -13.63 -10.81
CA GLY A 35 10.86 -14.90 -10.36
C GLY A 35 9.85 -15.45 -11.36
N GLU A 36 9.48 -16.73 -11.21
CA GLU A 36 8.48 -17.40 -12.02
C GLU A 36 7.56 -18.23 -11.12
N GLY A 37 6.29 -18.25 -11.43
CA GLY A 37 5.27 -19.03 -10.72
C GLY A 37 4.10 -18.17 -10.22
N LYS A 38 3.00 -18.86 -9.93
CA LYS A 38 1.79 -18.23 -9.37
C LYS A 38 1.96 -17.78 -7.93
N ASP A 39 2.84 -18.42 -7.22
CA ASP A 39 3.20 -18.21 -5.83
C ASP A 39 4.73 -18.24 -5.76
N VAL A 40 5.35 -17.08 -5.63
CA VAL A 40 6.81 -16.94 -5.68
C VAL A 40 7.30 -15.86 -4.71
N THR A 41 8.40 -16.16 -4.04
CA THR A 41 9.14 -15.17 -3.25
C THR A 41 10.38 -14.73 -4.02
N VAL A 42 10.46 -13.44 -4.27
CA VAL A 42 11.60 -12.82 -4.99
C VAL A 42 12.40 -11.98 -4.00
N THR A 43 13.72 -12.09 -4.06
CA THR A 43 14.61 -11.35 -3.17
C THR A 43 15.26 -10.17 -3.91
N ILE A 44 15.15 -8.97 -3.34
CA ILE A 44 15.87 -7.77 -3.79
C ILE A 44 17.12 -7.66 -2.91
N PRO A 45 18.32 -7.82 -3.45
CA PRO A 45 19.54 -7.64 -2.67
C PRO A 45 19.75 -6.16 -2.34
N ASP A 46 20.23 -5.88 -1.12
CA ASP A 46 20.52 -4.52 -0.63
C ASP A 46 19.37 -3.53 -0.89
N VAL A 47 18.18 -3.91 -0.44
CA VAL A 47 16.94 -3.21 -0.75
C VAL A 47 16.93 -1.77 -0.24
N HIS A 48 16.51 -0.83 -1.09
CA HIS A 48 16.19 0.54 -0.73
C HIS A 48 14.84 0.57 0.00
N LEU A 49 14.85 0.98 1.27
CA LEU A 49 13.62 0.98 2.08
C LEU A 49 12.77 2.22 1.78
N TRP A 50 11.48 2.04 1.81
CA TRP A 50 10.52 3.13 1.90
C TRP A 50 10.59 3.70 3.33
N ASP A 51 10.96 4.97 3.48
CA ASP A 51 11.29 5.58 4.78
C ASP A 51 10.45 6.81 5.13
N GLY A 52 9.15 6.71 4.82
CA GLY A 52 8.19 7.76 5.12
C GLY A 52 8.40 9.00 4.23
N VAL A 53 8.06 10.17 4.76
CA VAL A 53 8.11 11.44 4.00
C VAL A 53 9.52 11.86 3.60
N GLU A 54 10.54 11.31 4.24
CA GLU A 54 11.94 11.63 3.95
C GLU A 54 12.45 10.92 2.69
N ASP A 55 12.02 9.66 2.49
CA ASP A 55 12.42 8.85 1.34
C ASP A 55 11.33 7.81 1.00
N PRO A 56 10.25 8.20 0.31
CA PRO A 56 9.16 7.33 -0.06
C PRO A 56 9.50 6.46 -1.29
N TYR A 57 10.58 5.69 -1.21
CA TYR A 57 11.08 4.91 -2.33
C TYR A 57 10.14 3.76 -2.70
N LEU A 58 9.76 3.69 -3.97
CA LEU A 58 8.89 2.65 -4.50
C LEU A 58 9.57 1.84 -5.59
N TYR A 59 9.41 0.52 -5.49
CA TYR A 59 9.62 -0.44 -6.57
C TYR A 59 8.32 -0.65 -7.34
N THR A 60 8.41 -1.34 -8.47
CA THR A 60 7.22 -1.84 -9.19
C THR A 60 7.38 -3.34 -9.45
N ALA A 61 6.38 -4.11 -9.07
CA ALA A 61 6.23 -5.50 -9.49
C ALA A 61 5.52 -5.52 -10.85
N VAL A 62 6.19 -6.05 -11.87
CA VAL A 62 5.63 -6.34 -13.19
C VAL A 62 5.32 -7.82 -13.21
N VAL A 63 4.05 -8.17 -13.23
CA VAL A 63 3.56 -9.55 -13.24
C VAL A 63 2.93 -9.84 -14.60
N GLU A 64 3.53 -10.74 -15.36
CA GLU A 64 3.14 -11.04 -16.74
C GLU A 64 2.57 -12.46 -16.84
N LEU A 65 1.43 -12.59 -17.48
CA LEU A 65 0.85 -13.88 -17.83
C LEU A 65 1.33 -14.28 -19.23
N MET A 66 2.17 -15.31 -19.28
CA MET A 66 2.81 -15.81 -20.49
C MET A 66 2.10 -17.05 -21.03
N LYS A 67 1.80 -17.07 -22.32
CA LYS A 67 1.30 -18.27 -23.01
C LYS A 67 1.89 -18.34 -24.40
N ASP A 68 2.38 -19.51 -24.79
CA ASP A 68 3.00 -19.80 -26.10
C ASP A 68 4.17 -18.83 -26.43
N GLY A 69 4.92 -18.42 -25.38
CA GLY A 69 6.05 -17.50 -25.52
C GLY A 69 5.70 -16.01 -25.63
N GLU A 70 4.42 -15.66 -25.54
CA GLU A 70 3.94 -14.28 -25.62
C GLU A 70 3.31 -13.82 -24.32
N VAL A 71 3.44 -12.52 -24.00
CA VAL A 71 2.70 -11.88 -22.92
C VAL A 71 1.25 -11.72 -23.35
N LYS A 72 0.33 -12.28 -22.59
CA LYS A 72 -1.12 -12.20 -22.87
C LYS A 72 -1.84 -11.19 -21.96
N ASP A 73 -1.27 -10.92 -20.79
CA ASP A 73 -1.79 -9.95 -19.84
C ASP A 73 -0.66 -9.50 -18.90
N ASP A 74 -0.73 -8.28 -18.39
CA ASP A 74 0.22 -7.80 -17.40
C ASP A 74 -0.42 -6.89 -16.34
N VAL A 75 0.15 -6.90 -15.16
CA VAL A 75 -0.22 -6.00 -14.06
C VAL A 75 1.06 -5.38 -13.50
N ARG A 76 0.99 -4.08 -13.21
CA ARG A 76 2.08 -3.31 -12.61
C ARG A 76 1.64 -2.76 -11.26
N ILE A 77 2.31 -3.16 -10.20
CA ILE A 77 1.96 -2.82 -8.82
C ILE A 77 3.13 -2.10 -8.18
N PRO A 78 3.02 -0.79 -7.90
CA PRO A 78 3.99 -0.09 -7.09
C PRO A 78 3.94 -0.58 -5.64
N PHE A 79 5.11 -0.70 -4.99
CA PHE A 79 5.20 -1.11 -3.60
C PHE A 79 6.44 -0.54 -2.93
N GLY A 80 6.34 -0.28 -1.62
CA GLY A 80 7.47 0.11 -0.78
C GLY A 80 7.89 -1.03 0.15
N VAL A 81 9.18 -1.23 0.33
CA VAL A 81 9.70 -2.22 1.30
C VAL A 81 10.00 -1.52 2.61
N ARG A 82 9.32 -1.93 3.68
CA ARG A 82 9.49 -1.32 5.01
C ARG A 82 9.21 -2.32 6.12
N THR A 83 9.68 -2.00 7.29
CA THR A 83 9.26 -2.65 8.54
C THR A 83 8.69 -1.60 9.48
N PHE A 84 7.68 -1.97 10.26
CA PHE A 84 7.18 -1.10 11.31
C PHE A 84 6.87 -1.90 12.59
N SER A 85 6.88 -1.19 13.69
CA SER A 85 6.43 -1.74 14.97
C SER A 85 5.83 -0.65 15.85
N VAL A 86 5.00 -1.07 16.80
CA VAL A 86 4.39 -0.18 17.78
C VAL A 86 4.76 -0.66 19.19
N ASP A 87 5.38 0.22 19.96
CA ASP A 87 5.66 -0.01 21.36
C ASP A 87 4.70 0.86 22.21
N PRO A 88 3.97 0.30 23.19
CA PRO A 88 2.98 1.06 23.96
C PRO A 88 3.58 2.19 24.82
N LYS A 89 4.90 2.19 25.05
CA LYS A 89 5.59 3.22 25.84
C LYS A 89 6.46 4.16 24.99
N LYS A 90 6.93 3.66 23.82
CA LYS A 90 7.89 4.39 22.97
C LYS A 90 7.28 4.88 21.67
N GLY A 91 6.06 4.44 21.31
CA GLY A 91 5.34 4.86 20.13
C GLY A 91 5.66 4.05 18.88
N PHE A 92 5.57 4.67 17.73
CA PHE A 92 5.73 4.06 16.40
C PHE A 92 7.18 4.06 15.95
N PHE A 93 7.59 2.96 15.34
CA PHE A 93 8.92 2.77 14.76
C PHE A 93 8.79 2.42 13.28
N LEU A 94 9.56 3.07 12.43
CA LEU A 94 9.70 2.78 11.01
C LEU A 94 11.15 2.36 10.74
N ASN A 95 11.33 1.21 10.08
CA ASN A 95 12.65 0.64 9.75
C ASN A 95 13.60 0.55 10.96
N GLY A 96 13.04 0.26 12.14
CA GLY A 96 13.78 0.11 13.38
C GLY A 96 14.15 1.41 14.10
N ARG A 97 13.82 2.58 13.55
CA ARG A 97 14.01 3.90 14.20
C ARG A 97 12.71 4.47 14.74
N SER A 98 12.77 5.23 15.81
CA SER A 98 11.61 5.97 16.30
C SER A 98 11.12 6.96 15.24
N TYR A 99 9.83 6.92 14.97
CA TYR A 99 9.19 7.76 13.94
C TYR A 99 7.94 8.42 14.54
N PRO A 100 8.08 9.63 15.14
CA PRO A 100 6.95 10.35 15.71
C PRO A 100 5.88 10.66 14.65
N LEU A 101 4.64 10.32 14.95
CA LEU A 101 3.51 10.54 14.03
C LEU A 101 2.89 11.91 14.28
N HIS A 102 2.82 12.73 13.23
CA HIS A 102 2.16 14.03 13.19
C HIS A 102 1.16 14.01 12.06
N GLY A 103 -0.13 14.07 12.36
CA GLY A 103 -1.12 13.87 11.33
C GLY A 103 -2.48 14.47 11.58
N VAL A 104 -3.34 14.23 10.61
CA VAL A 104 -4.72 14.69 10.59
C VAL A 104 -5.68 13.55 10.26
N SER A 105 -6.95 13.74 10.59
CA SER A 105 -8.02 12.89 10.11
C SER A 105 -8.57 13.45 8.81
N ARG A 106 -8.86 12.56 7.86
CA ARG A 106 -9.49 12.90 6.60
C ARG A 106 -10.79 12.13 6.42
N HIS A 107 -11.84 12.83 5.98
CA HIS A 107 -13.04 12.24 5.42
C HIS A 107 -13.00 12.29 3.89
N GLN A 108 -13.58 11.29 3.23
CA GLN A 108 -13.66 11.24 1.77
C GLN A 108 -14.97 11.88 1.31
N ASP A 109 -15.11 13.18 1.55
CA ASP A 109 -16.28 13.94 1.12
C ASP A 109 -15.93 15.39 0.79
N ARG A 110 -16.77 16.03 -0.01
CA ARG A 110 -16.62 17.43 -0.40
C ARG A 110 -17.99 18.08 -0.57
N LYS A 111 -18.08 19.37 -0.19
CA LYS A 111 -19.31 20.15 -0.32
C LYS A 111 -19.83 20.15 -1.77
N GLY A 112 -21.07 19.79 -1.92
CA GLY A 112 -21.80 19.79 -3.20
C GLY A 112 -21.71 18.50 -4.01
N ILE A 113 -20.73 17.64 -3.74
CA ILE A 113 -20.55 16.37 -4.45
C ILE A 113 -20.54 15.14 -3.53
N GLY A 114 -20.56 15.33 -2.21
CA GLY A 114 -20.46 14.21 -1.27
C GLY A 114 -19.22 13.37 -1.53
N ASN A 115 -19.38 12.05 -1.59
CA ASN A 115 -18.27 11.10 -1.77
C ASN A 115 -17.83 10.92 -3.23
N ALA A 116 -18.42 11.65 -4.19
CA ALA A 116 -18.06 11.53 -5.61
C ALA A 116 -16.79 12.33 -5.95
N LEU A 117 -15.70 12.02 -5.27
CA LEU A 117 -14.40 12.66 -5.48
C LEU A 117 -13.73 12.16 -6.76
N THR A 118 -13.02 13.07 -7.44
CA THR A 118 -12.13 12.73 -8.55
C THR A 118 -10.69 12.62 -8.05
N LYS A 119 -9.79 12.10 -8.89
CA LYS A 119 -8.35 12.05 -8.58
C LYS A 119 -7.75 13.41 -8.26
N GLU A 120 -8.24 14.48 -8.88
CA GLU A 120 -7.81 15.85 -8.62
C GLU A 120 -8.14 16.28 -7.19
N HIS A 121 -9.35 15.95 -6.71
CA HIS A 121 -9.75 16.21 -5.32
C HIS A 121 -8.87 15.47 -4.31
N HIS A 122 -8.53 14.21 -4.59
CA HIS A 122 -7.62 13.44 -3.74
C HIS A 122 -6.21 14.04 -3.71
N ARG A 123 -5.68 14.53 -4.86
CA ARG A 123 -4.39 15.22 -4.91
C ARG A 123 -4.39 16.53 -4.12
N GLU A 124 -5.44 17.34 -4.28
CA GLU A 124 -5.59 18.59 -3.54
C GLU A 124 -5.61 18.35 -2.03
N ASP A 125 -6.37 17.36 -1.55
CA ASP A 125 -6.36 16.98 -0.14
C ASP A 125 -4.96 16.56 0.33
N MET A 126 -4.26 15.77 -0.47
CA MET A 126 -2.89 15.33 -0.15
C MET A 126 -1.92 16.53 -0.11
N GLU A 127 -2.04 17.49 -1.00
CA GLU A 127 -1.22 18.71 -1.00
C GLU A 127 -1.42 19.51 0.29
N PHE A 128 -2.66 19.71 0.74
CA PHE A 128 -2.95 20.37 2.01
C PHE A 128 -2.37 19.62 3.21
N ILE A 129 -2.50 18.28 3.23
CA ILE A 129 -1.95 17.43 4.28
C ILE A 129 -0.41 17.56 4.35
N ARG A 130 0.25 17.63 3.21
CA ARG A 130 1.71 17.83 3.11
C ARG A 130 2.14 19.22 3.50
N GLU A 131 1.39 20.25 3.09
CA GLU A 131 1.70 21.65 3.38
C GLU A 131 1.76 21.94 4.88
N ILE A 132 0.92 21.30 5.68
CA ILE A 132 0.94 21.43 7.14
C ILE A 132 2.04 20.59 7.82
N GLY A 133 2.87 19.86 7.05
CA GLY A 133 3.96 19.04 7.57
C GLY A 133 3.52 17.72 8.19
N ALA A 134 2.36 17.19 7.83
CA ALA A 134 1.93 15.88 8.30
C ALA A 134 2.76 14.75 7.68
N ASN A 135 2.98 13.67 8.46
CA ASN A 135 3.62 12.44 8.02
C ASN A 135 2.72 11.21 8.21
N THR A 136 1.50 11.42 8.70
CA THR A 136 0.49 10.38 8.87
C THR A 136 -0.90 10.93 8.61
N VAL A 137 -1.81 10.06 8.19
CA VAL A 137 -3.21 10.39 7.96
C VAL A 137 -4.11 9.28 8.49
N ARG A 138 -5.13 9.67 9.23
CA ARG A 138 -6.22 8.78 9.61
C ARG A 138 -7.33 8.87 8.58
N LEU A 139 -7.63 7.77 7.92
CA LEU A 139 -8.71 7.65 6.94
C LEU A 139 -10.00 7.31 7.68
N ALA A 140 -10.69 8.35 8.12
CA ALA A 140 -11.87 8.24 8.97
C ALA A 140 -13.13 8.06 8.11
N HIS A 141 -14.01 7.21 8.45
CA HIS A 141 -14.10 6.11 9.41
C HIS A 141 -14.43 4.83 8.65
N TYR A 142 -13.97 4.72 7.40
CA TYR A 142 -14.32 3.71 6.41
C TYR A 142 -13.20 3.57 5.36
N GLN A 143 -13.30 2.55 4.52
CA GLN A 143 -12.40 2.36 3.39
C GLN A 143 -12.48 3.55 2.44
N HIS A 144 -11.34 4.19 2.18
CA HIS A 144 -11.19 5.26 1.21
C HIS A 144 -10.86 4.71 -0.20
N ASP A 145 -10.92 5.58 -1.20
CA ASP A 145 -10.53 5.25 -2.57
C ASP A 145 -9.08 4.77 -2.64
N GLN A 146 -8.81 3.71 -3.41
CA GLN A 146 -7.47 3.14 -3.57
C GLN A 146 -6.46 4.18 -4.03
N TYR A 147 -6.85 5.09 -4.89
CA TYR A 147 -5.97 6.15 -5.37
C TYR A 147 -5.41 7.03 -4.23
N PHE A 148 -6.14 7.19 -3.14
CA PHE A 148 -5.62 7.94 -2.00
C PHE A 148 -4.55 7.16 -1.22
N TYR A 149 -4.68 5.83 -1.13
CA TYR A 149 -3.61 4.98 -0.60
C TYR A 149 -2.37 5.04 -1.48
N ASP A 150 -2.54 5.00 -2.82
CA ASP A 150 -1.43 5.16 -3.76
C ASP A 150 -0.69 6.49 -3.56
N LEU A 151 -1.42 7.58 -3.31
CA LEU A 151 -0.82 8.87 -2.95
C LEU A 151 -0.09 8.81 -1.60
N CYS A 152 -0.63 8.10 -0.61
CA CYS A 152 0.06 7.91 0.67
C CYS A 152 1.40 7.19 0.50
N ASP A 153 1.45 6.14 -0.31
CA ASP A 153 2.71 5.45 -0.63
C ASP A 153 3.69 6.36 -1.37
N GLN A 154 3.23 7.12 -2.37
CA GLN A 154 4.06 8.03 -3.16
C GLN A 154 4.64 9.19 -2.34
N TYR A 155 3.91 9.68 -1.35
CA TYR A 155 4.32 10.82 -0.53
C TYR A 155 4.84 10.46 0.86
N GLY A 156 4.97 9.17 1.15
CA GLY A 156 5.55 8.70 2.41
C GLY A 156 4.64 8.83 3.64
N MET A 157 3.32 8.86 3.45
CA MET A 157 2.36 9.00 4.53
C MET A 157 2.11 7.67 5.23
N ILE A 158 2.24 7.64 6.55
CA ILE A 158 1.76 6.53 7.36
C ILE A 158 0.23 6.59 7.42
N VAL A 159 -0.43 5.47 7.18
CA VAL A 159 -1.89 5.39 7.13
C VAL A 159 -2.44 4.69 8.35
N TRP A 160 -3.44 5.30 8.99
CA TRP A 160 -4.36 4.67 9.91
C TRP A 160 -5.67 4.40 9.17
N ALA A 161 -5.84 3.18 8.69
CA ALA A 161 -7.04 2.75 7.97
C ALA A 161 -8.10 2.21 8.94
N GLU A 162 -9.37 2.44 8.61
CA GLU A 162 -10.51 2.03 9.43
C GLU A 162 -11.57 1.31 8.60
N ILE A 163 -12.25 0.38 9.23
CA ILE A 163 -13.53 -0.14 8.76
C ILE A 163 -14.67 0.71 9.35
N PRO A 164 -15.87 0.71 8.77
CA PRO A 164 -16.99 1.52 9.27
C PRO A 164 -17.60 0.95 10.56
N TYR A 165 -16.81 0.99 11.63
CA TYR A 165 -17.19 0.54 12.97
C TYR A 165 -16.92 1.65 13.97
N ILE A 166 -17.92 2.48 14.24
CA ILE A 166 -17.78 3.72 15.00
C ILE A 166 -18.94 3.91 15.98
N SER A 167 -18.67 4.61 17.07
CA SER A 167 -19.56 5.10 18.12
C SER A 167 -20.17 4.01 19.01
N GLU A 168 -20.93 3.09 18.48
CA GLU A 168 -21.62 2.08 19.27
C GLU A 168 -21.36 0.67 18.75
N HIS A 169 -21.22 -0.27 19.69
CA HIS A 169 -21.11 -1.68 19.35
C HIS A 169 -22.46 -2.20 18.83
N MET A 170 -22.45 -2.79 17.62
CA MET A 170 -23.59 -3.48 17.07
C MET A 170 -23.54 -4.97 17.45
N PRO A 171 -24.41 -5.45 18.36
CA PRO A 171 -24.34 -6.84 18.86
C PRO A 171 -24.42 -7.90 17.76
N ASN A 172 -25.15 -7.62 16.68
CA ASN A 172 -25.33 -8.51 15.55
C ASN A 172 -24.33 -8.27 14.41
N GLY A 173 -23.41 -7.30 14.57
CA GLY A 173 -22.46 -6.89 13.52
C GLY A 173 -21.08 -7.56 13.62
N ARG A 174 -20.83 -8.40 14.63
CA ARG A 174 -19.49 -8.92 14.94
C ARG A 174 -18.86 -9.67 13.77
N GLU A 175 -19.57 -10.57 13.13
CA GLU A 175 -19.05 -11.38 12.03
C GLU A 175 -18.72 -10.50 10.81
N ASN A 176 -19.62 -9.56 10.49
CA ASN A 176 -19.39 -8.58 9.41
C ASN A 176 -18.17 -7.69 9.70
N THR A 177 -17.99 -7.23 10.94
CA THR A 177 -16.83 -6.45 11.37
C THR A 177 -15.52 -7.22 11.16
N ILE A 178 -15.50 -8.50 11.54
CA ILE A 178 -14.34 -9.37 11.35
C ILE A 178 -14.05 -9.59 9.86
N SER A 179 -15.08 -9.81 9.04
CA SER A 179 -14.94 -9.98 7.60
C SER A 179 -14.34 -8.73 6.94
N GLN A 180 -14.91 -7.56 7.22
CA GLN A 180 -14.43 -6.29 6.68
C GLN A 180 -12.98 -5.98 7.10
N MET A 181 -12.61 -6.29 8.36
CA MET A 181 -11.23 -6.11 8.81
C MET A 181 -10.25 -7.03 8.07
N LYS A 182 -10.63 -8.28 7.81
CA LYS A 182 -9.82 -9.20 7.02
C LYS A 182 -9.66 -8.71 5.58
N GLU A 183 -10.72 -8.22 4.96
CA GLU A 183 -10.70 -7.66 3.62
C GLU A 183 -9.77 -6.44 3.55
N LEU A 184 -9.86 -5.52 4.52
CA LEU A 184 -8.97 -4.36 4.59
C LEU A 184 -7.49 -4.72 4.76
N ILE A 185 -7.18 -5.82 5.47
CA ILE A 185 -5.78 -6.26 5.69
C ILE A 185 -5.19 -6.91 4.44
N VAL A 186 -6.01 -7.55 3.63
CA VAL A 186 -5.57 -8.27 2.43
C VAL A 186 -5.44 -7.35 1.21
N GLN A 187 -6.17 -6.25 1.20
CA GLN A 187 -6.14 -5.26 0.11
C GLN A 187 -4.84 -4.42 0.12
#